data_d808f884bde9af89be4f523af88b8ec3
#
_entry.id   d808f884bde9af89be4f523af88b8ec3
#
_cell.length_a   1.000
_cell.length_b   1.000
_cell.length_c   1.000
_cell.angle_alpha   90.00
_cell.angle_beta   90.00
_cell.angle_gamma   90.00
#
_symmetry.space_group_name_H-M   'P 1'
#
loop_
_entity.id
_entity.type
_entity.pdbx_description
1 polymer ?
#
loop_
_entity_poly.entity_id
_entity_poly.type
_entity_poly.pdbx_seq_one_letter_code
_entity_poly.pdbx_strand_id
1 'polypeptide(L)'
;ASAIGIFATYRWGRLTDRVGRRTVYLFACAFAALFGIPMFLMVNTGSFLMIIATIVISYAICQNSMAGAQGAWFPELFQAKTRSSGASLAYQISAMVSGFTPFITTLLFMQFGWMGPAALFIGYALIGLWAALVTKETWGPRERHLADQAIAENPQASCV
;
A
#
# COMPACT_ATOMS: atom_id res chain seq x y z
N ALA A 1 0.44 -11.37 -14.38
CA ALA A 1 0.62 -10.44 -13.24
C ALA A 1 0.11 -11.06 -11.93
N SER A 2 -1.09 -11.66 -11.90
CA SER A 2 -1.72 -12.16 -10.65
C SER A 2 -0.94 -13.27 -9.94
N ALA A 3 -0.36 -14.22 -10.66
CA ALA A 3 0.46 -15.28 -10.06
C ALA A 3 1.72 -14.71 -9.35
N ILE A 4 2.36 -13.72 -9.96
CA ILE A 4 3.51 -13.00 -9.36
C ILE A 4 3.03 -12.21 -8.12
N GLY A 5 1.81 -11.68 -8.17
CA GLY A 5 1.19 -10.95 -7.08
C GLY A 5 1.07 -11.77 -5.79
N ILE A 6 0.68 -13.03 -5.86
CA ILE A 6 0.54 -13.92 -4.69
C ILE A 6 1.88 -14.07 -3.97
N PHE A 7 2.95 -14.37 -4.70
CA PHE A 7 4.30 -14.47 -4.13
C PHE A 7 4.80 -13.14 -3.58
N ALA A 8 4.54 -12.04 -4.30
CA ALA A 8 4.93 -10.72 -3.87
C ALA A 8 4.22 -10.32 -2.55
N THR A 9 2.90 -10.50 -2.47
CA THR A 9 2.13 -10.19 -1.24
C THR A 9 2.62 -10.97 -0.04
N TYR A 10 2.91 -12.27 -0.21
CA TYR A 10 3.44 -13.10 0.86
C TYR A 10 4.83 -12.62 1.34
N ARG A 11 5.71 -12.27 0.39
CA ARG A 11 7.05 -11.74 0.70
C ARG A 11 6.97 -10.39 1.40
N TRP A 12 6.13 -9.49 0.89
CA TRP A 12 5.93 -8.17 1.49
C TRP A 12 5.26 -8.25 2.86
N GLY A 13 4.28 -9.14 3.07
CA GLY A 13 3.67 -9.38 4.37
C GLY A 13 4.72 -9.78 5.42
N ARG A 14 5.58 -10.75 5.10
CA ARG A 14 6.68 -11.14 5.99
C ARG A 14 7.69 -10.02 6.26
N LEU A 15 7.97 -9.21 5.25
CA LEU A 15 8.88 -8.06 5.40
C LEU A 15 8.26 -6.98 6.30
N THR A 16 6.97 -6.74 6.14
CA THR A 16 6.19 -5.81 6.95
C THR A 16 6.25 -6.15 8.44
N ASP A 17 6.17 -7.44 8.78
CA ASP A 17 6.27 -7.91 10.15
C ASP A 17 7.70 -7.77 10.74
N ARG A 18 8.74 -7.73 9.90
CA ARG A 18 10.15 -7.60 10.34
C ARG A 18 10.65 -6.17 10.43
N VAL A 19 10.30 -5.35 9.47
CA VAL A 19 10.85 -3.98 9.32
C VAL A 19 9.95 -2.95 9.99
N GLY A 20 8.66 -3.26 10.12
CA GLY A 20 7.63 -2.35 10.61
C GLY A 20 6.64 -1.98 9.51
N ARG A 21 5.37 -1.90 9.88
CA ARG A 21 4.27 -1.73 8.92
C ARG A 21 4.29 -0.35 8.27
N ARG A 22 4.53 0.67 9.06
CA ARG A 22 4.66 2.05 8.59
C ARG A 22 5.83 2.22 7.63
N THR A 23 6.99 1.64 7.94
CA THR A 23 8.21 1.77 7.13
C THR A 23 8.01 1.18 5.73
N VAL A 24 7.41 -0.01 5.64
CA VAL A 24 7.13 -0.64 4.34
C VAL A 24 6.12 0.16 3.53
N TYR A 25 5.09 0.71 4.19
CA TYR A 25 4.10 1.55 3.53
C TYR A 25 4.72 2.87 3.02
N LEU A 26 5.56 3.52 3.81
CA LEU A 26 6.31 4.72 3.41
C LEU A 26 7.22 4.44 2.20
N PHE A 27 7.92 3.30 2.22
CA PHE A 27 8.74 2.88 1.09
C PHE A 27 7.90 2.69 -0.18
N ALA A 28 6.73 2.04 -0.07
CA ALA A 28 5.83 1.83 -1.18
C ALA A 28 5.31 3.14 -1.77
N CYS A 29 4.89 4.10 -0.92
CA CYS A 29 4.42 5.41 -1.35
C CYS A 29 5.54 6.24 -2.01
N ALA A 30 6.73 6.25 -1.41
CA ALA A 30 7.90 6.94 -1.97
C ALA A 30 8.30 6.35 -3.32
N PHE A 31 8.34 5.01 -3.43
CA PHE A 31 8.63 4.33 -4.68
C PHE A 31 7.55 4.63 -5.74
N ALA A 32 6.26 4.62 -5.36
CA ALA A 32 5.17 4.95 -6.27
C ALA A 32 5.28 6.40 -6.79
N ALA A 33 5.59 7.37 -5.92
CA ALA A 33 5.78 8.76 -6.32
C ALA A 33 6.97 8.93 -7.28
N LEU A 34 8.09 8.25 -7.00
CA LEU A 34 9.29 8.33 -7.82
C LEU A 34 9.15 7.59 -9.15
N PHE A 35 8.51 6.41 -9.11
CA PHE A 35 8.32 5.55 -10.28
C PHE A 35 7.17 6.03 -11.18
N GLY A 36 6.31 6.92 -10.69
CA GLY A 36 5.15 7.41 -11.45
C GLY A 36 5.54 8.02 -12.81
N ILE A 37 6.52 8.92 -12.86
CA ILE A 37 6.95 9.53 -14.13
C ILE A 37 7.59 8.52 -15.09
N PRO A 38 8.61 7.73 -14.70
CA PRO A 38 9.17 6.69 -15.56
C PRO A 38 8.14 5.69 -16.06
N MET A 39 7.18 5.31 -15.23
CA MET A 39 6.12 4.38 -15.59
C MET A 39 5.32 4.87 -16.80
N PHE A 40 4.84 6.12 -16.76
CA PHE A 40 4.07 6.69 -17.86
C PHE A 40 4.92 6.92 -19.12
N LEU A 41 6.19 7.27 -18.98
CA LEU A 41 7.11 7.37 -20.09
C LEU A 41 7.33 6.01 -20.77
N MET A 42 7.53 4.94 -20.00
CA MET A 42 7.68 3.58 -20.53
C MET A 42 6.42 3.09 -21.26
N VAL A 43 5.25 3.38 -20.73
CA VAL A 43 3.98 3.05 -21.39
C VAL A 43 3.82 3.84 -22.69
N ASN A 44 4.24 5.10 -22.73
CA ASN A 44 4.14 5.95 -23.93
C ASN A 44 5.09 5.53 -25.06
N THR A 45 6.12 4.73 -24.80
CA THR A 45 7.00 4.18 -25.87
C THR A 45 6.29 3.20 -26.81
N GLY A 46 5.10 2.69 -26.43
CA GLY A 46 4.31 1.76 -27.24
C GLY A 46 4.92 0.36 -27.38
N SER A 47 6.07 0.07 -26.76
CA SER A 47 6.69 -1.26 -26.79
C SER A 47 5.93 -2.22 -25.86
N PHE A 48 5.43 -3.32 -26.43
CA PHE A 48 4.68 -4.34 -25.70
C PHE A 48 5.45 -4.89 -24.48
N LEU A 49 6.75 -5.11 -24.65
CA LEU A 49 7.61 -5.62 -23.56
C LEU A 49 7.76 -4.59 -22.43
N MET A 50 7.93 -3.31 -22.77
CA MET A 50 8.03 -2.22 -21.80
C MET A 50 6.73 -2.05 -21.01
N ILE A 51 5.59 -2.16 -21.67
CA ILE A 51 4.27 -2.08 -21.03
C ILE A 51 4.09 -3.21 -20.02
N ILE A 52 4.42 -4.45 -20.41
CA ILE A 52 4.33 -5.60 -19.50
C ILE A 52 5.27 -5.42 -18.32
N ALA A 53 6.52 -5.05 -18.53
CA ALA A 53 7.49 -4.84 -17.47
C ALA A 53 7.01 -3.76 -16.48
N THR A 54 6.50 -2.66 -16.99
CA THR A 54 5.95 -1.56 -16.19
C THR A 54 4.79 -2.02 -15.31
N ILE A 55 3.82 -2.76 -15.88
CA ILE A 55 2.66 -3.28 -15.15
C ILE A 55 3.11 -4.27 -14.07
N VAL A 56 4.03 -5.18 -14.38
CA VAL A 56 4.52 -6.18 -13.43
C VAL A 56 5.25 -5.50 -12.26
N ILE A 57 6.13 -4.55 -12.54
CA ILE A 57 6.89 -3.83 -11.52
C ILE A 57 5.96 -3.01 -10.62
N SER A 58 5.04 -2.23 -11.21
CA SER A 58 4.06 -1.44 -10.46
C SER A 58 3.19 -2.32 -9.59
N TYR A 59 2.68 -3.43 -10.12
CA TYR A 59 1.83 -4.34 -9.39
C TYR A 59 2.58 -5.07 -8.27
N ALA A 60 3.78 -5.59 -8.55
CA ALA A 60 4.56 -6.36 -7.59
C ALA A 60 5.13 -5.50 -6.45
N ILE A 61 5.56 -4.27 -6.72
CA ILE A 61 6.21 -3.41 -5.73
C ILE A 61 5.20 -2.44 -5.11
N CYS A 62 4.50 -1.63 -5.90
CA CYS A 62 3.60 -0.62 -5.34
C CYS A 62 2.35 -1.26 -4.73
N GLN A 63 1.57 -1.99 -5.53
CA GLN A 63 0.27 -2.49 -5.11
C GLN A 63 0.38 -3.54 -4.00
N ASN A 64 1.24 -4.54 -4.16
CA ASN A 64 1.32 -5.65 -3.22
C ASN A 64 2.02 -5.27 -1.91
N SER A 65 2.97 -4.34 -1.91
CA SER A 65 3.58 -3.85 -0.67
C SER A 65 2.59 -3.01 0.15
N MET A 66 1.79 -2.16 -0.50
CA MET A 66 0.71 -1.42 0.15
C MET A 66 -0.36 -2.35 0.70
N ALA A 67 -0.86 -3.30 -0.11
CA ALA A 67 -1.88 -4.25 0.30
C ALA A 67 -1.43 -5.11 1.49
N GLY A 68 -0.17 -5.57 1.49
CA GLY A 68 0.41 -6.34 2.58
C GLY A 68 0.50 -5.56 3.90
N ALA A 69 0.84 -4.28 3.83
CA ALA A 69 0.91 -3.41 5.00
C ALA A 69 -0.49 -3.00 5.51
N GLN A 70 -1.39 -2.62 4.61
CA GLN A 70 -2.73 -2.09 4.96
C GLN A 70 -3.60 -3.10 5.69
N GLY A 71 -3.59 -4.37 5.24
CA GLY A 71 -4.44 -5.41 5.81
C GLY A 71 -4.26 -5.62 7.30
N ALA A 72 -3.05 -5.47 7.78
CA ALA A 72 -2.72 -5.61 9.19
C ALA A 72 -2.72 -4.26 9.94
N TRP A 73 -2.20 -3.20 9.32
CA TRP A 73 -2.00 -1.90 9.97
C TRP A 73 -3.30 -1.13 10.20
N PHE A 74 -4.21 -1.08 9.25
CA PHE A 74 -5.46 -0.32 9.37
C PHE A 74 -6.35 -0.78 10.52
N PRO A 75 -6.62 -2.09 10.70
CA PRO A 75 -7.40 -2.54 11.86
C PRO A 75 -6.76 -2.18 13.21
N GLU A 76 -5.43 -2.12 13.28
CA GLU A 76 -4.72 -1.79 14.53
C GLU A 76 -4.83 -0.32 14.96
N LEU A 77 -5.17 0.58 14.03
CA LEU A 77 -5.40 1.99 14.33
C LEU A 77 -6.71 2.21 15.12
N PHE A 78 -7.59 1.20 15.15
CA PHE A 78 -8.86 1.27 15.85
C PHE A 78 -8.82 0.48 17.16
N GLN A 79 -9.61 0.93 18.16
CA GLN A 79 -9.76 0.22 19.43
C GLN A 79 -10.35 -1.19 19.21
N ALA A 80 -10.01 -2.15 20.09
CA ALA A 80 -10.39 -3.55 19.94
C ALA A 80 -11.91 -3.76 19.73
N LYS A 81 -12.75 -2.97 20.40
CA LYS A 81 -14.22 -3.05 20.29
C LYS A 81 -14.79 -2.58 18.95
N THR A 82 -14.11 -1.66 18.25
CA THR A 82 -14.58 -1.05 17.00
C THR A 82 -13.68 -1.38 15.81
N ARG A 83 -12.70 -2.26 16.00
CA ARG A 83 -11.65 -2.57 15.02
C ARG A 83 -12.21 -3.03 13.68
N SER A 84 -13.14 -4.00 13.68
CA SER A 84 -13.71 -4.52 12.43
C SER A 84 -14.62 -3.50 11.75
N SER A 85 -15.50 -2.85 12.50
CA SER A 85 -16.44 -1.87 11.95
C SER A 85 -15.73 -0.61 11.44
N GLY A 86 -14.75 -0.11 12.21
CA GLY A 86 -13.97 1.06 11.83
C GLY A 86 -13.11 0.83 10.57
N ALA A 87 -12.43 -0.31 10.50
CA ALA A 87 -11.66 -0.68 9.33
C ALA A 87 -12.55 -0.87 8.09
N SER A 88 -13.68 -1.57 8.23
CA SER A 88 -14.62 -1.76 7.13
C SER A 88 -15.17 -0.44 6.62
N LEU A 89 -15.54 0.48 7.50
CA LEU A 89 -16.05 1.80 7.12
C LEU A 89 -14.99 2.61 6.38
N ALA A 90 -13.75 2.62 6.85
CA ALA A 90 -12.64 3.29 6.20
C ALA A 90 -12.38 2.74 4.79
N TYR A 91 -12.41 1.41 4.61
CA TYR A 91 -12.28 0.78 3.30
C TYR A 91 -13.43 1.15 2.36
N GLN A 92 -14.68 1.17 2.84
CA GLN A 92 -15.83 1.52 2.01
C GLN A 92 -15.80 2.99 1.57
N ILE A 93 -15.46 3.91 2.45
CA ILE A 93 -15.30 5.32 2.10
C ILE A 93 -14.19 5.49 1.06
N SER A 94 -13.05 4.82 1.24
CA SER A 94 -11.94 4.84 0.28
C SER A 94 -12.35 4.24 -1.07
N ALA A 95 -13.12 3.16 -1.07
CA ALA A 95 -13.64 2.53 -2.29
C ALA A 95 -14.60 3.46 -3.06
N MET A 96 -15.47 4.19 -2.35
CA MET A 96 -16.35 5.19 -2.97
C MET A 96 -15.56 6.29 -3.67
N VAL A 97 -14.55 6.86 -2.99
CA VAL A 97 -13.70 7.91 -3.57
C VAL A 97 -12.90 7.37 -4.75
N SER A 98 -12.33 6.17 -4.64
CA SER A 98 -11.55 5.55 -5.72
C SER A 98 -12.41 5.15 -6.92
N GLY A 99 -13.70 4.92 -6.74
CA GLY A 99 -14.64 4.65 -7.84
C GLY A 99 -14.76 5.81 -8.84
N PHE A 100 -14.52 7.04 -8.42
CA PHE A 100 -14.49 8.21 -9.31
C PHE A 100 -13.14 8.40 -10.02
N THR A 101 -12.10 7.70 -9.59
CA THR A 101 -10.74 7.85 -10.16
C THR A 101 -10.68 7.60 -11.67
N PRO A 102 -11.32 6.55 -12.26
CA PRO A 102 -11.29 6.32 -13.70
C PRO A 102 -11.90 7.49 -14.48
N PHE A 103 -12.99 8.08 -13.96
CA PHE A 103 -13.63 9.23 -14.58
C PHE A 103 -12.73 10.46 -14.58
N ILE A 104 -12.14 10.80 -13.42
CA ILE A 104 -11.20 11.92 -13.28
C ILE A 104 -9.97 11.70 -14.17
N THR A 105 -9.44 10.48 -14.19
CA THR A 105 -8.28 10.11 -15.02
C THR A 105 -8.57 10.31 -16.50
N THR A 106 -9.76 9.91 -16.96
CA THR A 106 -10.17 10.09 -18.37
C THR A 106 -10.31 11.57 -18.73
N LEU A 107 -10.92 12.38 -17.89
CA LEU A 107 -11.02 13.83 -18.11
C LEU A 107 -9.66 14.51 -18.17
N LEU A 108 -8.75 14.17 -17.26
CA LEU A 108 -7.40 14.70 -17.24
C LEU A 108 -6.60 14.23 -18.47
N PHE A 109 -6.81 13.01 -18.92
CA PHE A 109 -6.16 12.49 -20.12
C PHE A 109 -6.62 13.25 -21.38
N MET A 110 -7.90 13.58 -21.47
CA MET A 110 -8.44 14.36 -22.59
C MET A 110 -7.89 15.78 -22.65
N GLN A 111 -7.59 16.41 -21.51
CA GLN A 111 -7.10 17.80 -21.46
C GLN A 111 -5.56 17.89 -21.52
N PHE A 112 -4.87 17.02 -20.80
CA PHE A 112 -3.41 17.10 -20.58
C PHE A 112 -2.63 15.90 -21.16
N GLY A 113 -3.31 15.01 -21.90
CA GLY A 113 -2.72 13.77 -22.38
C GLY A 113 -2.22 12.88 -21.24
N TRP A 114 -1.10 12.19 -21.44
CA TRP A 114 -0.53 11.27 -20.46
C TRP A 114 -0.06 11.95 -19.15
N MET A 115 0.21 13.26 -19.16
CA MET A 115 0.66 14.01 -17.99
C MET A 115 -0.44 14.12 -16.92
N GLY A 116 -1.72 14.18 -17.32
CA GLY A 116 -2.86 14.25 -16.41
C GLY A 116 -2.95 13.06 -15.46
N PRO A 117 -3.06 11.83 -15.97
CA PRO A 117 -3.03 10.61 -15.14
C PRO A 117 -1.77 10.46 -14.31
N ALA A 118 -0.59 10.85 -14.85
CA ALA A 118 0.67 10.80 -14.11
C ALA A 118 0.65 11.72 -12.88
N ALA A 119 0.20 12.96 -13.05
CA ALA A 119 0.08 13.92 -11.95
C ALA A 119 -0.90 13.44 -10.87
N LEU A 120 -2.03 12.85 -11.27
CA LEU A 120 -3.02 12.30 -10.35
C LEU A 120 -2.44 11.12 -9.55
N PHE A 121 -1.72 10.22 -10.21
CA PHE A 121 -1.06 9.08 -9.57
C PHE A 121 -0.02 9.53 -8.54
N ILE A 122 0.83 10.50 -8.89
CA ILE A 122 1.82 11.08 -7.99
C ILE A 122 1.12 11.81 -6.83
N GLY A 123 0.04 12.54 -7.09
CA GLY A 123 -0.76 13.20 -6.07
C GLY A 123 -1.29 12.22 -5.01
N TYR A 124 -1.86 11.10 -5.43
CA TYR A 124 -2.30 10.05 -4.51
C TYR A 124 -1.14 9.43 -3.72
N ALA A 125 0.00 9.21 -4.36
CA ALA A 125 1.19 8.69 -3.68
C ALA A 125 1.72 9.65 -2.62
N LEU A 126 1.71 10.96 -2.89
CA LEU A 126 2.12 12.00 -1.94
C LEU A 126 1.15 12.13 -0.77
N ILE A 127 -0.17 12.07 -1.02
CA ILE A 127 -1.18 12.06 0.04
C ILE A 127 -0.99 10.83 0.93
N GLY A 128 -0.79 9.65 0.35
CA GLY A 128 -0.50 8.42 1.08
C GLY A 128 0.78 8.51 1.90
N LEU A 129 1.83 9.10 1.33
CA LEU A 129 3.11 9.35 2.02
C LEU A 129 2.91 10.29 3.22
N TRP A 130 2.22 11.40 3.02
CA TRP A 130 1.92 12.36 4.09
C TRP A 130 1.09 11.72 5.21
N ALA A 131 0.03 10.99 4.87
CA ALA A 131 -0.79 10.27 5.83
C ALA A 131 0.02 9.25 6.65
N ALA A 132 0.92 8.52 6.00
CA ALA A 132 1.80 7.56 6.68
C ALA A 132 2.85 8.24 7.58
N LEU A 133 3.30 9.45 7.23
CA LEU A 133 4.21 10.25 8.07
C LEU A 133 3.53 10.75 9.35
N VAL A 134 2.26 11.11 9.26
CA VAL A 134 1.47 11.60 10.41
C VAL A 134 1.02 10.45 11.32
N THR A 135 0.80 9.26 10.77
CA THR A 135 0.32 8.10 11.53
C THR A 135 1.45 7.44 12.32
N LYS A 136 1.16 7.04 13.56
CA LYS A 136 2.14 6.37 14.44
C LYS A 136 2.40 4.93 14.00
N GLU A 137 3.63 4.44 14.24
CA GLU A 137 3.97 3.02 14.10
C GLU A 137 3.22 2.21 15.17
N THR A 138 2.50 1.17 14.74
CA THR A 138 1.74 0.29 15.64
C THR A 138 2.49 -1.00 15.99
N TRP A 139 3.50 -1.38 15.18
CA TRP A 139 4.28 -2.60 15.34
C TRP A 139 5.78 -2.34 15.24
N GLY A 140 6.30 -1.69 16.26
CA GLY A 140 7.73 -1.38 16.37
C GLY A 140 8.54 -2.53 17.00
N PRO A 141 9.90 -2.42 17.02
CA PRO A 141 10.76 -3.40 17.68
C PRO A 141 10.44 -3.60 19.16
N ARG A 142 9.97 -2.55 19.83
CA ARG A 142 9.66 -2.56 21.26
C ARG A 142 8.41 -3.39 21.56
N GLU A 143 7.38 -3.27 20.76
CA GLU A 143 6.14 -4.06 20.89
C GLU A 143 6.39 -5.54 20.61
N ARG A 144 7.29 -5.84 19.67
CA ARG A 144 7.73 -7.23 19.41
C ARG A 144 8.40 -7.86 20.63
N HIS A 145 9.35 -7.17 21.24
CA HIS A 145 10.00 -7.66 22.45
C HIS A 145 9.01 -7.90 23.59
N LEU A 146 8.03 -7.03 23.76
CA LEU A 146 6.98 -7.20 24.77
C LEU A 146 6.07 -8.39 24.46
N ALA A 147 5.72 -8.59 23.18
CA ALA A 147 4.93 -9.73 22.74
C ALA A 147 5.70 -11.05 22.92
N ASP A 148 6.97 -11.09 22.56
CA ASP A 148 7.84 -12.27 22.75
C ASP A 148 8.02 -12.61 24.24
N GLN A 149 8.14 -11.61 25.11
CA GLN A 149 8.21 -11.79 26.56
C GLN A 149 6.89 -12.33 27.11
N ALA A 150 5.75 -11.79 26.67
CA ALA A 150 4.42 -12.25 27.10
C ALA A 150 4.15 -13.71 26.68
N ILE A 151 4.61 -14.13 25.48
CA ILE A 151 4.51 -15.52 25.03
C ILE A 151 5.44 -16.43 25.85
N ALA A 152 6.62 -15.96 26.21
CA ALA A 152 7.56 -16.72 27.04
C ALA A 152 7.04 -16.92 28.47
N GLU A 153 6.35 -15.92 29.03
CA GLU A 153 5.72 -16.01 30.36
C GLU A 153 4.42 -16.86 30.36
N ASN A 154 3.67 -16.86 29.29
CA ASN A 154 2.41 -17.61 29.18
C ASN A 154 2.28 -18.25 27.78
N PRO A 155 2.82 -19.49 27.58
CA PRO A 155 2.74 -20.19 26.30
C PRO A 155 1.33 -20.48 25.79
N GLN A 156 0.33 -20.45 26.67
CA GLN A 156 -1.09 -20.67 26.30
C GLN A 156 -1.76 -19.42 25.71
N ALA A 157 -1.18 -18.24 25.83
CA ALA A 157 -1.72 -17.00 25.26
C ALA A 157 -1.59 -16.93 23.73
N SER A 158 -0.85 -17.82 23.10
CA SER A 158 -0.65 -17.86 21.63
C SER A 158 -1.82 -18.52 20.87
N CYS A 159 -2.84 -19.06 21.55
CA CYS A 159 -3.95 -19.82 20.95
C CYS A 159 -5.30 -19.06 20.97
N VAL A 160 -5.32 -17.73 21.20
CA VAL A 160 -6.54 -16.90 21.16
C VAL A 160 -6.45 -15.83 20.02
#